data_a187163786d8fca158c931a262bd7119
#
_entry.id   a187163786d8fca158c931a262bd7119
#
_cell.length_a   1.000
_cell.length_b   1.000
_cell.length_c   1.000
_cell.angle_alpha   90.00
_cell.angle_beta   90.00
_cell.angle_gamma   90.00
#
_symmetry.space_group_name_H-M   'P 1'
#
loop_
_entity.id
_entity.type
_entity.pdbx_description
1 polymer ?
#
loop_
_entity_poly.entity_id
_entity_poly.type
_entity_poly.pdbx_seq_one_letter_code
_entity_poly.pdbx_strand_id
1 'polypeptide(L)'
;MIGVRRVLALVLVLLLAGLAACSGGRPIGNLNVPAKDALDAANGVTEVSFWHSMDASNGIALVKLVDDFNAAHVGKIKVLPVYQGVYDDAITKYKASVQSNTTPTMMQIYDIGTQFMIDSEQVVPMDDFAKRDSFDLGVIQKNIAGYYTVQGKQWSMPLNSSVPLLYYNKTAFKAAGLDPDRPPRNLAEIRTAAEKLSKVNGGPVTYGFGAAIYGWLLEQFASTSGELFCNAENGRTGERVTQANINSAKMVETVQWWQKMVDDGLAVNTGRVTKDAQDAFKAGETAMTLESTGQVKGFSSAAEGKFELGAAAYPVVSGTEATGAGPSVGGASLWISGPGHTEAEKEAAWQFTKFLIQPDSQAFWHTQTGYFPVNTKALDEPADKEYLAKNPLFQVAIDSLSRTEVGSTTTGCVAGSMPQIRKATEDGLERALIGKDPAQSLAQVQKNVAVSIANYNDSVG
;
A
#
# COMPACT_ATOMS: atom_id res chain seq x y z
N MET A 1 35.26 59.86 -22.95
CA MET A 1 35.53 58.54 -22.34
C MET A 1 35.04 58.40 -20.86
N ILE A 2 34.15 59.26 -20.39
CA ILE A 2 33.66 59.24 -18.97
C ILE A 2 32.25 58.66 -18.90
N GLY A 3 31.49 58.54 -20.02
CA GLY A 3 30.11 58.05 -20.04
C GLY A 3 29.95 56.50 -19.96
N VAL A 4 30.89 55.74 -20.50
CA VAL A 4 30.76 54.26 -20.64
C VAL A 4 31.04 53.53 -19.32
N ARG A 5 31.89 54.09 -18.45
CA ARG A 5 32.21 53.49 -17.15
C ARG A 5 31.07 53.59 -16.10
N ARG A 6 30.17 54.57 -16.22
CA ARG A 6 29.04 54.73 -15.28
C ARG A 6 27.84 53.83 -15.65
N VAL A 7 27.68 53.50 -16.92
CA VAL A 7 26.62 52.58 -17.36
C VAL A 7 26.96 51.13 -17.03
N LEU A 8 28.25 50.73 -17.12
CA LEU A 8 28.66 49.37 -16.70
C LEU A 8 28.54 49.12 -15.19
N ALA A 9 28.78 50.16 -14.38
CA ALA A 9 28.63 50.03 -12.92
C ALA A 9 27.17 49.89 -12.47
N LEU A 10 26.22 50.54 -13.16
CA LEU A 10 24.77 50.40 -12.86
C LEU A 10 24.19 49.05 -13.31
N VAL A 11 24.68 48.47 -14.41
CA VAL A 11 24.25 47.13 -14.87
C VAL A 11 24.80 46.03 -13.97
N LEU A 12 26.01 46.17 -13.42
CA LEU A 12 26.59 45.21 -12.50
C LEU A 12 25.89 45.20 -11.13
N VAL A 13 25.42 46.34 -10.64
CA VAL A 13 24.66 46.45 -9.37
C VAL A 13 23.25 45.88 -9.51
N LEU A 14 22.62 45.99 -10.70
CA LEU A 14 21.31 45.39 -10.98
C LEU A 14 21.38 43.86 -11.18
N LEU A 15 22.52 43.33 -11.64
CA LEU A 15 22.73 41.86 -11.73
C LEU A 15 23.05 41.20 -10.39
N LEU A 16 23.61 41.92 -9.43
CA LEU A 16 23.88 41.43 -8.07
C LEU A 16 22.63 41.49 -7.15
N ALA A 17 21.66 42.35 -7.46
CA ALA A 17 20.38 42.39 -6.74
C ALA A 17 19.42 41.26 -7.17
N GLY A 18 19.64 40.64 -8.33
CA GLY A 18 18.84 39.51 -8.83
C GLY A 18 19.25 38.13 -8.26
N LEU A 19 20.40 38.01 -7.61
CA LEU A 19 20.90 36.74 -7.05
C LEU A 19 20.58 36.54 -5.56
N ALA A 20 19.97 37.50 -4.88
CA ALA A 20 19.57 37.40 -3.47
C ALA A 20 18.12 36.97 -3.31
N ALA A 21 17.41 36.60 -4.38
CA ALA A 21 15.98 36.27 -4.33
C ALA A 21 15.68 34.75 -4.40
N CYS A 22 16.68 33.88 -4.26
CA CYS A 22 16.48 32.41 -4.30
C CYS A 22 16.93 31.67 -3.03
N SER A 23 16.96 32.32 -1.86
CA SER A 23 16.96 31.62 -0.59
C SER A 23 15.62 31.80 0.12
N GLY A 24 14.52 31.63 -0.59
CA GLY A 24 13.22 31.44 0.01
C GLY A 24 13.21 30.05 0.62
N GLY A 25 13.59 29.94 1.88
CA GLY A 25 13.21 28.79 2.68
C GLY A 25 11.70 28.57 2.45
N ARG A 26 11.29 27.35 2.09
CA ARG A 26 9.86 26.99 2.00
C ARG A 26 9.20 27.54 3.27
N PRO A 27 8.11 28.32 3.18
CA PRO A 27 7.37 28.63 4.39
C PRO A 27 6.96 27.28 4.98
N ILE A 28 7.54 26.94 6.15
CA ILE A 28 7.04 25.85 6.97
C ILE A 28 5.60 26.25 7.26
N GLY A 29 4.66 25.66 6.55
CA GLY A 29 3.27 26.00 6.68
C GLY A 29 2.77 25.61 8.06
N ASN A 30 1.61 26.13 8.43
CA ASN A 30 1.01 25.81 9.71
C ASN A 30 0.63 24.32 9.79
N LEU A 31 1.49 23.50 10.43
CA LEU A 31 1.25 22.08 10.73
C LEU A 31 0.43 21.91 12.02
N ASN A 32 -0.06 22.98 12.62
CA ASN A 32 -0.86 22.89 13.83
C ASN A 32 -2.22 22.26 13.54
N VAL A 33 -2.67 21.50 14.51
CA VAL A 33 -4.05 21.00 14.53
C VAL A 33 -4.99 22.20 14.70
N PRO A 34 -6.08 22.32 13.90
CA PRO A 34 -7.05 23.39 14.03
C PRO A 34 -7.78 23.34 15.37
N ALA A 35 -8.36 24.46 15.77
CA ALA A 35 -9.31 24.48 16.89
C ALA A 35 -10.55 23.62 16.56
N LYS A 36 -11.20 23.04 17.59
CA LYS A 36 -12.39 22.17 17.39
C LYS A 36 -13.56 22.88 16.71
N ASP A 37 -13.67 24.19 16.93
CA ASP A 37 -14.70 25.08 16.41
C ASP A 37 -14.30 25.79 15.10
N ALA A 38 -13.22 25.40 14.48
CA ALA A 38 -12.72 26.02 13.25
C ALA A 38 -13.77 26.04 12.12
N LEU A 39 -14.65 25.05 12.05
CA LEU A 39 -15.76 25.01 11.09
C LEU A 39 -16.89 25.99 11.42
N ASP A 40 -17.08 26.32 12.68
CA ASP A 40 -18.13 27.26 13.08
C ASP A 40 -17.74 28.74 12.77
N ALA A 41 -16.42 28.96 12.63
CA ALA A 41 -15.87 30.25 12.19
C ALA A 41 -15.84 30.42 10.67
N ALA A 42 -16.06 29.34 9.91
CA ALA A 42 -16.06 29.37 8.46
C ALA A 42 -17.36 29.95 7.89
N ASN A 43 -17.24 30.74 6.83
CA ASN A 43 -18.39 31.26 6.09
C ASN A 43 -18.74 30.33 4.91
N GLY A 44 -19.96 29.80 4.89
CA GLY A 44 -20.44 28.93 3.80
C GLY A 44 -20.00 27.47 3.95
N VAL A 45 -19.95 26.77 2.81
CA VAL A 45 -19.56 25.35 2.75
C VAL A 45 -18.04 25.23 2.69
N THR A 46 -17.46 24.46 3.60
CA THR A 46 -16.04 24.12 3.56
C THR A 46 -15.83 22.93 2.63
N GLU A 47 -15.07 23.13 1.54
CA GLU A 47 -14.73 22.07 0.59
C GLU A 47 -13.45 21.35 1.01
N VAL A 48 -13.45 20.02 0.87
CA VAL A 48 -12.30 19.14 1.09
C VAL A 48 -11.95 18.44 -0.22
N SER A 49 -10.87 18.82 -0.87
CA SER A 49 -10.36 18.09 -2.01
C SER A 49 -9.71 16.79 -1.53
N PHE A 50 -10.26 15.65 -1.93
CA PHE A 50 -9.78 14.33 -1.52
C PHE A 50 -9.23 13.53 -2.72
N TRP A 51 -7.91 13.40 -2.77
CA TRP A 51 -7.24 12.58 -3.79
C TRP A 51 -7.16 11.12 -3.36
N HIS A 52 -7.55 10.21 -4.26
CA HIS A 52 -7.57 8.77 -3.99
C HIS A 52 -7.16 7.94 -5.21
N SER A 53 -6.82 6.66 -4.96
CA SER A 53 -6.43 5.67 -5.97
C SER A 53 -7.39 4.46 -6.03
N MET A 54 -8.60 4.60 -5.50
CA MET A 54 -9.59 3.52 -5.55
C MET A 54 -10.32 3.55 -6.88
N ASP A 55 -10.32 2.42 -7.57
CA ASP A 55 -11.00 2.21 -8.85
C ASP A 55 -12.06 1.09 -8.77
N ALA A 56 -12.74 0.82 -9.88
CA ALA A 56 -13.71 -0.24 -10.03
C ALA A 56 -14.68 -0.33 -8.83
N SER A 57 -14.92 -1.53 -8.28
CA SER A 57 -15.81 -1.73 -7.12
C SER A 57 -15.35 -0.97 -5.87
N ASN A 58 -14.05 -0.87 -5.65
CA ASN A 58 -13.50 -0.15 -4.51
C ASN A 58 -13.73 1.36 -4.63
N GLY A 59 -13.62 1.90 -5.84
CA GLY A 59 -13.95 3.30 -6.14
C GLY A 59 -15.44 3.59 -5.91
N ILE A 60 -16.34 2.70 -6.34
CA ILE A 60 -17.79 2.82 -6.12
C ILE A 60 -18.10 2.84 -4.61
N ALA A 61 -17.50 1.93 -3.83
CA ALA A 61 -17.69 1.88 -2.39
C ALA A 61 -17.19 3.17 -1.70
N LEU A 62 -16.03 3.69 -2.11
CA LEU A 62 -15.49 4.93 -1.57
C LEU A 62 -16.40 6.13 -1.87
N VAL A 63 -16.86 6.27 -3.11
CA VAL A 63 -17.76 7.36 -3.52
C VAL A 63 -19.05 7.30 -2.72
N LYS A 64 -19.60 6.10 -2.47
CA LYS A 64 -20.82 5.95 -1.64
C LYS A 64 -20.59 6.49 -0.21
N LEU A 65 -19.44 6.19 0.41
CA LEU A 65 -19.12 6.74 1.74
C LEU A 65 -18.96 8.27 1.71
N VAL A 66 -18.37 8.82 0.63
CA VAL A 66 -18.28 10.27 0.43
C VAL A 66 -19.67 10.89 0.31
N ASP A 67 -20.57 10.28 -0.48
CA ASP A 67 -21.92 10.77 -0.66
C ASP A 67 -22.73 10.75 0.64
N ASP A 68 -22.60 9.69 1.44
CA ASP A 68 -23.24 9.57 2.75
C ASP A 68 -22.76 10.66 3.72
N PHE A 69 -21.44 10.88 3.78
CA PHE A 69 -20.88 11.97 4.58
C PHE A 69 -21.37 13.32 4.12
N ASN A 70 -21.34 13.60 2.82
CA ASN A 70 -21.81 14.85 2.24
C ASN A 70 -23.30 15.09 2.52
N ALA A 71 -24.13 14.05 2.44
CA ALA A 71 -25.56 14.13 2.74
C ALA A 71 -25.82 14.47 4.23
N ALA A 72 -25.00 13.96 5.14
CA ALA A 72 -25.09 14.25 6.57
C ALA A 72 -24.58 15.66 6.93
N HIS A 73 -23.80 16.31 6.04
CA HIS A 73 -23.15 17.60 6.31
C HIS A 73 -23.55 18.71 5.33
N VAL A 74 -24.74 18.60 4.74
CA VAL A 74 -25.26 19.61 3.79
C VAL A 74 -25.18 21.02 4.38
N GLY A 75 -24.62 21.96 3.61
CA GLY A 75 -24.46 23.35 4.00
C GLY A 75 -23.25 23.65 4.89
N LYS A 76 -22.53 22.62 5.37
CA LYS A 76 -21.33 22.80 6.22
C LYS A 76 -20.06 22.28 5.57
N ILE A 77 -20.05 21.02 5.12
CA ILE A 77 -18.86 20.38 4.55
C ILE A 77 -19.24 19.72 3.23
N LYS A 78 -18.31 19.76 2.27
CA LYS A 78 -18.42 19.03 1.02
C LYS A 78 -17.07 18.39 0.66
N VAL A 79 -17.01 17.08 0.71
CA VAL A 79 -15.84 16.31 0.23
C VAL A 79 -15.96 16.09 -1.27
N LEU A 80 -14.88 16.38 -1.99
CA LEU A 80 -14.75 16.26 -3.44
C LEU A 80 -13.74 15.14 -3.75
N PRO A 81 -14.16 13.90 -4.02
CA PRO A 81 -13.25 12.82 -4.34
C PRO A 81 -12.68 12.99 -5.76
N VAL A 82 -11.36 12.86 -5.91
CA VAL A 82 -10.66 13.01 -7.18
C VAL A 82 -9.74 11.81 -7.38
N TYR A 83 -10.09 10.93 -8.32
CA TYR A 83 -9.27 9.78 -8.68
C TYR A 83 -7.96 10.23 -9.34
N GLN A 84 -6.82 9.73 -8.83
CA GLN A 84 -5.49 10.13 -9.26
C GLN A 84 -4.74 9.07 -10.08
N GLY A 85 -5.37 7.98 -10.43
CA GLY A 85 -4.72 6.81 -11.03
C GLY A 85 -4.29 5.81 -9.96
N VAL A 86 -3.37 4.92 -10.32
CA VAL A 86 -2.79 3.97 -9.36
C VAL A 86 -1.90 4.67 -8.33
N TYR A 87 -1.48 3.97 -7.29
CA TYR A 87 -0.71 4.55 -6.19
C TYR A 87 0.57 5.30 -6.63
N ASP A 88 1.30 4.76 -7.61
CA ASP A 88 2.52 5.39 -8.14
C ASP A 88 2.23 6.72 -8.87
N ASP A 89 1.08 6.79 -9.57
CA ASP A 89 0.62 8.03 -10.19
C ASP A 89 0.24 9.06 -9.12
N ALA A 90 -0.50 8.64 -8.09
CA ALA A 90 -0.96 9.49 -7.02
C ALA A 90 0.20 10.12 -6.24
N ILE A 91 1.21 9.33 -5.82
CA ILE A 91 2.36 9.87 -5.11
C ILE A 91 3.22 10.78 -6.00
N THR A 92 3.33 10.47 -7.29
CA THR A 92 4.05 11.30 -8.25
C THR A 92 3.37 12.66 -8.43
N LYS A 93 2.05 12.67 -8.59
CA LYS A 93 1.26 13.91 -8.66
C LYS A 93 1.32 14.70 -7.36
N TYR A 94 1.30 14.00 -6.22
CA TYR A 94 1.45 14.68 -4.92
C TYR A 94 2.81 15.36 -4.78
N LYS A 95 3.91 14.69 -5.15
CA LYS A 95 5.25 15.31 -5.18
C LYS A 95 5.27 16.59 -6.01
N ALA A 96 4.64 16.57 -7.17
CA ALA A 96 4.51 17.76 -8.01
C ALA A 96 3.64 18.86 -7.36
N SER A 97 2.55 18.50 -6.71
CA SER A 97 1.66 19.44 -6.01
C SER A 97 2.34 20.11 -4.82
N VAL A 98 3.22 19.40 -4.09
CA VAL A 98 4.07 19.98 -3.03
C VAL A 98 5.00 21.05 -3.61
N GLN A 99 5.61 20.78 -4.76
CA GLN A 99 6.52 21.73 -5.42
C GLN A 99 5.80 22.99 -5.91
N SER A 100 4.55 22.86 -6.34
CA SER A 100 3.72 23.94 -6.84
C SER A 100 2.83 24.62 -5.79
N ASN A 101 2.88 24.18 -4.52
CA ASN A 101 2.01 24.62 -3.44
C ASN A 101 0.50 24.48 -3.77
N THR A 102 0.13 23.35 -4.38
CA THR A 102 -1.25 23.01 -4.78
C THR A 102 -1.67 21.64 -4.25
N THR A 103 -1.24 21.30 -3.04
CA THR A 103 -1.61 20.03 -2.40
C THR A 103 -3.12 19.93 -2.20
N PRO A 104 -3.73 18.72 -2.31
CA PRO A 104 -5.12 18.53 -1.91
C PRO A 104 -5.25 18.68 -0.39
N THR A 105 -6.44 19.00 0.10
CA THR A 105 -6.72 19.06 1.54
C THR A 105 -6.47 17.72 2.22
N MET A 106 -6.85 16.64 1.55
CA MET A 106 -6.72 15.27 2.04
C MET A 106 -6.30 14.34 0.91
N MET A 107 -5.52 13.34 1.24
CA MET A 107 -5.11 12.35 0.25
C MET A 107 -4.93 10.95 0.83
N GLN A 108 -5.13 9.97 -0.03
CA GLN A 108 -4.80 8.57 0.20
C GLN A 108 -3.42 8.28 -0.37
N ILE A 109 -2.50 7.83 0.48
CA ILE A 109 -1.16 7.40 0.07
C ILE A 109 -0.94 5.96 0.51
N TYR A 110 -0.37 5.14 -0.40
CA TYR A 110 -0.04 3.75 -0.13
C TYR A 110 1.07 3.60 0.93
N ASP A 111 1.18 2.39 1.46
CA ASP A 111 2.05 1.99 2.55
C ASP A 111 3.49 2.55 2.42
N ILE A 112 4.16 2.30 1.30
CA ILE A 112 5.56 2.69 1.06
C ILE A 112 5.78 4.20 0.88
N GLY A 113 4.72 4.99 0.79
CA GLY A 113 4.80 6.45 0.79
C GLY A 113 4.97 7.07 2.18
N THR A 114 4.80 6.30 3.26
CA THR A 114 4.72 6.79 4.64
C THR A 114 5.90 7.69 5.03
N GLN A 115 7.14 7.24 4.85
CA GLN A 115 8.31 8.04 5.25
C GLN A 115 8.45 9.31 4.39
N PHE A 116 8.17 9.21 3.10
CA PHE A 116 8.17 10.40 2.24
C PHE A 116 7.16 11.46 2.72
N MET A 117 5.95 11.03 3.13
CA MET A 117 4.93 11.96 3.65
C MET A 117 5.40 12.64 4.93
N ILE A 118 6.05 11.91 5.82
CA ILE A 118 6.63 12.45 7.06
C ILE A 118 7.73 13.46 6.72
N ASP A 119 8.69 13.08 5.89
CA ASP A 119 9.84 13.92 5.51
C ASP A 119 9.43 15.14 4.66
N SER A 120 8.25 15.11 4.05
CA SER A 120 7.75 16.24 3.26
C SER A 120 7.43 17.47 4.09
N GLU A 121 7.20 17.31 5.39
CA GLU A 121 6.74 18.38 6.31
C GLU A 121 5.47 19.11 5.80
N GLN A 122 4.63 18.38 5.05
CA GLN A 122 3.42 18.95 4.46
C GLN A 122 2.13 18.44 5.12
N VAL A 123 2.23 17.57 6.12
CA VAL A 123 1.07 16.87 6.69
C VAL A 123 0.93 17.10 8.19
N VAL A 124 -0.30 17.19 8.65
CA VAL A 124 -0.64 17.25 10.07
C VAL A 124 -0.80 15.82 10.59
N PRO A 125 -0.06 15.40 11.62
CA PRO A 125 -0.18 14.04 12.15
C PRO A 125 -1.58 13.75 12.70
N MET A 126 -2.12 12.57 12.40
CA MET A 126 -3.43 12.13 12.93
C MET A 126 -3.43 11.98 14.46
N ASP A 127 -2.30 11.64 15.04
CA ASP A 127 -2.11 11.57 16.49
C ASP A 127 -2.39 12.91 17.21
N ASP A 128 -2.06 14.02 16.57
CA ASP A 128 -2.29 15.34 17.15
C ASP A 128 -3.78 15.72 17.13
N PHE A 129 -4.53 15.36 16.06
CA PHE A 129 -5.99 15.47 16.03
C PHE A 129 -6.65 14.56 17.07
N ALA A 130 -6.18 13.32 17.16
CA ALA A 130 -6.71 12.35 18.13
C ALA A 130 -6.52 12.82 19.57
N LYS A 131 -5.35 13.36 19.91
CA LYS A 131 -5.07 13.94 21.24
C LYS A 131 -5.98 15.13 21.53
N ARG A 132 -6.13 16.05 20.59
CA ARG A 132 -7.02 17.21 20.73
C ARG A 132 -8.46 16.79 21.06
N ASP A 133 -8.96 15.77 20.36
CA ASP A 133 -10.36 15.32 20.49
C ASP A 133 -10.55 14.24 21.57
N SER A 134 -9.48 13.74 22.18
CA SER A 134 -9.50 12.54 23.04
C SER A 134 -10.07 11.33 22.28
N PHE A 135 -9.74 11.23 20.99
CA PHE A 135 -10.14 10.13 20.14
C PHE A 135 -9.28 8.88 20.43
N ASP A 136 -9.94 7.75 20.69
CA ASP A 136 -9.26 6.51 21.02
C ASP A 136 -8.70 5.82 19.76
N LEU A 137 -7.38 5.97 19.51
CA LEU A 137 -6.69 5.25 18.44
C LEU A 137 -6.56 3.74 18.70
N GLY A 138 -6.84 3.27 19.93
CA GLY A 138 -6.83 1.85 20.27
C GLY A 138 -7.94 1.03 19.60
N VAL A 139 -8.90 1.69 18.94
CA VAL A 139 -9.90 1.01 18.10
C VAL A 139 -9.29 0.45 16.80
N ILE A 140 -8.11 0.96 16.39
CA ILE A 140 -7.44 0.49 15.18
C ILE A 140 -6.78 -0.86 15.45
N GLN A 141 -6.95 -1.80 14.53
CA GLN A 141 -6.32 -3.12 14.58
C GLN A 141 -4.79 -2.97 14.72
N LYS A 142 -4.18 -3.68 15.69
CA LYS A 142 -2.80 -3.44 16.15
C LYS A 142 -1.74 -3.55 15.05
N ASN A 143 -1.85 -4.55 14.17
CA ASN A 143 -0.91 -4.74 13.07
C ASN A 143 -1.00 -3.60 12.05
N ILE A 144 -2.23 -3.12 11.81
CA ILE A 144 -2.50 -1.99 10.90
C ILE A 144 -1.95 -0.70 11.52
N ALA A 145 -2.27 -0.44 12.79
CA ALA A 145 -1.73 0.72 13.51
C ALA A 145 -0.21 0.71 13.54
N GLY A 146 0.41 -0.45 13.79
CA GLY A 146 1.85 -0.64 13.86
C GLY A 146 2.58 -0.20 12.59
N TYR A 147 2.01 -0.43 11.41
CA TYR A 147 2.62 0.03 10.16
C TYR A 147 2.70 1.56 10.08
N TYR A 148 1.60 2.27 10.41
CA TYR A 148 1.49 3.72 10.27
C TYR A 148 1.90 4.51 11.53
N THR A 149 2.35 3.82 12.57
CA THR A 149 2.98 4.41 13.75
C THR A 149 4.49 4.43 13.55
N VAL A 150 5.06 5.62 13.39
CA VAL A 150 6.50 5.82 13.23
C VAL A 150 7.00 6.68 14.37
N GLN A 151 8.05 6.20 15.07
CA GLN A 151 8.61 6.87 16.26
C GLN A 151 7.54 7.17 17.33
N GLY A 152 6.64 6.22 17.57
CA GLY A 152 5.58 6.33 18.57
C GLY A 152 4.43 7.29 18.23
N LYS A 153 4.37 7.82 17.01
CA LYS A 153 3.35 8.74 16.54
C LYS A 153 2.54 8.13 15.39
N GLN A 154 1.21 8.15 15.50
CA GLN A 154 0.30 7.78 14.42
C GLN A 154 0.22 8.94 13.41
N TRP A 155 0.93 8.82 12.28
CA TRP A 155 1.05 9.89 11.30
C TRP A 155 -0.15 10.01 10.37
N SER A 156 -0.73 8.88 9.98
CA SER A 156 -1.86 8.81 9.06
C SER A 156 -2.94 7.89 9.59
N MET A 157 -4.16 8.02 9.07
CA MET A 157 -5.26 7.14 9.43
C MET A 157 -5.40 6.02 8.41
N PRO A 158 -5.22 4.74 8.78
CA PRO A 158 -5.43 3.62 7.86
C PRO A 158 -6.86 3.67 7.28
N LEU A 159 -7.01 3.27 6.01
CA LEU A 159 -8.31 3.16 5.36
C LEU A 159 -8.51 1.78 4.72
N ASN A 160 -7.72 1.47 3.72
CA ASN A 160 -7.83 0.25 2.92
C ASN A 160 -6.61 -0.64 3.16
N SER A 161 -6.57 -1.25 4.33
CA SER A 161 -5.48 -2.14 4.73
C SER A 161 -5.73 -3.56 4.23
N SER A 162 -4.66 -4.22 3.80
CA SER A 162 -4.70 -5.57 3.26
C SER A 162 -3.44 -6.37 3.61
N VAL A 163 -3.52 -7.68 3.47
CA VAL A 163 -2.37 -8.58 3.35
C VAL A 163 -2.54 -9.43 2.09
N PRO A 164 -1.49 -10.03 1.54
CA PRO A 164 -1.65 -10.95 0.43
C PRO A 164 -2.14 -12.32 0.92
N LEU A 165 -2.87 -13.00 0.04
CA LEU A 165 -3.31 -14.38 0.20
C LEU A 165 -2.89 -15.21 -1.01
N LEU A 166 -2.87 -16.52 -0.83
CA LEU A 166 -2.89 -17.48 -1.93
C LEU A 166 -4.35 -17.75 -2.30
N TYR A 167 -4.77 -17.35 -3.50
CA TYR A 167 -6.06 -17.74 -4.08
C TYR A 167 -5.88 -18.94 -4.99
N TYR A 168 -6.85 -19.85 -4.99
CA TYR A 168 -6.78 -21.05 -5.81
C TYR A 168 -8.14 -21.57 -6.27
N ASN A 169 -8.13 -22.26 -7.41
CA ASN A 169 -9.31 -22.88 -8.01
C ASN A 169 -9.48 -24.30 -7.45
N LYS A 170 -10.38 -24.46 -6.49
CA LYS A 170 -10.69 -25.77 -5.86
C LYS A 170 -11.22 -26.80 -6.85
N THR A 171 -11.96 -26.34 -7.86
CA THR A 171 -12.46 -27.22 -8.95
C THR A 171 -11.33 -27.81 -9.74
N ALA A 172 -10.32 -27.00 -10.12
CA ALA A 172 -9.12 -27.48 -10.80
C ALA A 172 -8.28 -28.43 -9.92
N PHE A 173 -8.17 -28.14 -8.62
CA PHE A 173 -7.51 -29.03 -7.65
C PHE A 173 -8.17 -30.42 -7.64
N LYS A 174 -9.49 -30.48 -7.49
CA LYS A 174 -10.25 -31.75 -7.55
C LYS A 174 -10.02 -32.48 -8.87
N ALA A 175 -10.04 -31.78 -10.00
CA ALA A 175 -9.82 -32.35 -11.32
C ALA A 175 -8.38 -32.91 -11.51
N ALA A 176 -7.39 -32.30 -10.84
CA ALA A 176 -5.99 -32.76 -10.85
C ALA A 176 -5.69 -33.85 -9.77
N GLY A 177 -6.70 -34.31 -9.02
CA GLY A 177 -6.52 -35.28 -7.94
C GLY A 177 -5.81 -34.72 -6.70
N LEU A 178 -5.89 -33.38 -6.51
CA LEU A 178 -5.41 -32.69 -5.32
C LEU A 178 -6.57 -32.50 -4.31
N ASP A 179 -6.22 -32.49 -3.03
CA ASP A 179 -7.19 -32.18 -1.97
C ASP A 179 -7.48 -30.66 -1.99
N PRO A 180 -8.73 -30.26 -2.29
CA PRO A 180 -9.11 -28.85 -2.37
C PRO A 180 -9.13 -28.15 -1.02
N ASP A 181 -9.09 -28.86 0.10
CA ASP A 181 -9.11 -28.32 1.45
C ASP A 181 -7.71 -28.32 2.10
N ARG A 182 -6.68 -28.68 1.32
CA ARG A 182 -5.27 -28.64 1.71
C ARG A 182 -4.46 -27.78 0.73
N PRO A 183 -4.61 -26.43 0.79
CA PRO A 183 -3.87 -25.52 -0.06
C PRO A 183 -2.37 -25.57 0.25
N PRO A 184 -1.52 -25.25 -0.75
CA PRO A 184 -0.08 -25.11 -0.57
C PRO A 184 0.29 -24.04 0.47
N ARG A 185 1.32 -24.29 1.28
CA ARG A 185 1.79 -23.39 2.36
C ARG A 185 3.19 -22.84 2.15
N ASN A 186 3.93 -23.38 1.19
CA ASN A 186 5.27 -22.93 0.82
C ASN A 186 5.51 -23.07 -0.68
N LEU A 187 6.63 -22.51 -1.16
CA LEU A 187 6.95 -22.50 -2.59
C LEU A 187 7.11 -23.91 -3.20
N ALA A 188 7.62 -24.87 -2.43
CA ALA A 188 7.75 -26.26 -2.89
C ALA A 188 6.37 -26.92 -3.07
N GLU A 189 5.44 -26.69 -2.15
CA GLU A 189 4.07 -27.20 -2.25
C GLU A 189 3.30 -26.55 -3.40
N ILE A 190 3.49 -25.23 -3.66
CA ILE A 190 2.92 -24.54 -4.84
C ILE A 190 3.44 -25.21 -6.12
N ARG A 191 4.75 -25.45 -6.21
CA ARG A 191 5.33 -26.12 -7.37
C ARG A 191 4.73 -27.51 -7.60
N THR A 192 4.67 -28.33 -6.54
CA THR A 192 4.09 -29.68 -6.60
C THR A 192 2.63 -29.65 -7.08
N ALA A 193 1.84 -28.69 -6.59
CA ALA A 193 0.47 -28.50 -7.06
C ALA A 193 0.44 -28.06 -8.54
N ALA A 194 1.26 -27.08 -8.91
CA ALA A 194 1.32 -26.56 -10.28
C ALA A 194 1.71 -27.64 -11.30
N GLU A 195 2.60 -28.58 -10.94
CA GLU A 195 2.98 -29.71 -11.79
C GLU A 195 1.78 -30.60 -12.17
N LYS A 196 0.82 -30.78 -11.26
CA LYS A 196 -0.40 -31.56 -11.52
C LYS A 196 -1.49 -30.73 -12.22
N LEU A 197 -1.51 -29.42 -12.01
CA LEU A 197 -2.53 -28.52 -12.50
C LEU A 197 -2.28 -28.08 -13.95
N SER A 198 -1.01 -27.91 -14.36
CA SER A 198 -0.64 -27.29 -15.64
C SER A 198 -0.82 -28.25 -16.83
N LYS A 199 -1.35 -27.72 -17.94
CA LYS A 199 -1.53 -28.46 -19.21
C LYS A 199 -0.25 -29.03 -19.77
N VAL A 200 0.90 -28.42 -19.55
CA VAL A 200 2.21 -28.94 -19.98
C VAL A 200 2.45 -30.35 -19.46
N ASN A 201 1.86 -30.72 -18.33
CA ASN A 201 1.92 -32.05 -17.72
C ASN A 201 0.57 -32.81 -17.81
N GLY A 202 -0.38 -32.37 -18.66
CA GLY A 202 -1.71 -32.97 -18.79
C GLY A 202 -2.75 -32.51 -17.76
N GLY A 203 -2.48 -31.45 -17.03
CA GLY A 203 -3.40 -30.88 -16.03
C GLY A 203 -4.59 -30.12 -16.63
N PRO A 204 -5.56 -29.73 -15.79
CA PRO A 204 -6.84 -29.15 -16.21
C PRO A 204 -6.78 -27.67 -16.65
N VAL A 205 -5.74 -26.90 -16.26
CA VAL A 205 -5.61 -25.47 -16.57
C VAL A 205 -4.35 -25.17 -17.38
N THR A 206 -4.28 -24.02 -18.03
CA THR A 206 -3.12 -23.66 -18.86
C THR A 206 -1.86 -23.58 -18.01
N TYR A 207 -1.92 -22.87 -16.89
CA TYR A 207 -0.81 -22.73 -15.95
C TYR A 207 -1.26 -23.01 -14.51
N GLY A 208 -0.46 -23.73 -13.75
CA GLY A 208 -0.75 -24.00 -12.34
C GLY A 208 -0.64 -22.77 -11.45
N PHE A 209 0.19 -21.79 -11.87
CA PHE A 209 0.43 -20.57 -11.09
C PHE A 209 0.56 -19.33 -12.00
N GLY A 210 0.23 -18.18 -11.47
CA GLY A 210 0.49 -16.88 -12.09
C GLY A 210 0.29 -15.76 -11.08
N ALA A 211 1.23 -14.83 -11.04
CA ALA A 211 1.12 -13.62 -10.23
C ALA A 211 1.86 -12.47 -10.92
N ALA A 212 1.47 -11.24 -10.64
CA ALA A 212 2.12 -10.07 -11.22
C ALA A 212 3.55 -9.90 -10.70
N ILE A 213 4.42 -9.33 -11.52
CA ILE A 213 5.71 -8.81 -11.08
C ILE A 213 5.44 -7.56 -10.22
N TYR A 214 5.21 -7.78 -8.93
CA TYR A 214 4.87 -6.73 -7.99
C TYR A 214 5.77 -6.85 -6.75
N GLY A 215 6.60 -5.82 -6.52
CA GLY A 215 7.63 -5.83 -5.48
C GLY A 215 7.07 -6.06 -4.08
N TRP A 216 5.84 -5.63 -3.82
CA TRP A 216 5.15 -5.91 -2.56
C TRP A 216 5.06 -7.41 -2.23
N LEU A 217 4.86 -8.29 -3.22
CA LEU A 217 4.84 -9.74 -2.98
C LEU A 217 6.20 -10.26 -2.50
N LEU A 218 7.32 -9.69 -2.99
CA LEU A 218 8.65 -10.06 -2.51
C LEU A 218 8.91 -9.57 -1.08
N GLU A 219 8.44 -8.36 -0.73
CA GLU A 219 8.48 -7.84 0.64
C GLU A 219 7.73 -8.78 1.61
N GLN A 220 6.61 -9.36 1.16
CA GLN A 220 5.83 -10.31 1.96
C GLN A 220 6.57 -11.63 2.20
N PHE A 221 7.32 -12.13 1.23
CA PHE A 221 8.16 -13.32 1.43
C PHE A 221 9.26 -13.08 2.46
N ALA A 222 9.83 -11.88 2.53
CA ALA A 222 10.76 -11.52 3.62
C ALA A 222 10.04 -11.55 4.97
N SER A 223 8.89 -10.87 5.08
CA SER A 223 8.10 -10.78 6.32
C SER A 223 7.66 -12.16 6.84
N THR A 224 7.06 -12.99 5.98
CA THR A 224 6.61 -14.35 6.38
C THR A 224 7.77 -15.32 6.67
N SER A 225 8.98 -15.00 6.18
CA SER A 225 10.20 -15.74 6.52
C SER A 225 10.89 -15.22 7.80
N GLY A 226 10.32 -14.20 8.46
CA GLY A 226 10.90 -13.58 9.65
C GLY A 226 12.15 -12.75 9.39
N GLU A 227 12.37 -12.30 8.13
CA GLU A 227 13.51 -11.47 7.74
C GLU A 227 13.14 -9.98 7.71
N LEU A 228 14.08 -9.13 8.11
CA LEU A 228 13.97 -7.70 7.91
C LEU A 228 14.20 -7.36 6.42
N PHE A 229 13.28 -6.62 5.82
CA PHE A 229 13.45 -6.12 4.45
C PHE A 229 14.44 -4.94 4.39
N CYS A 230 14.52 -4.13 5.46
CA CYS A 230 15.46 -3.02 5.61
C CYS A 230 16.20 -3.11 6.94
N ASN A 231 17.38 -2.46 7.03
CA ASN A 231 18.07 -2.29 8.30
C ASN A 231 17.32 -1.32 9.26
N ALA A 232 17.91 -0.99 10.41
CA ALA A 232 17.29 -0.17 11.45
C ALA A 232 15.90 -0.70 11.87
N GLU A 233 15.76 -2.05 12.02
CA GLU A 233 14.49 -2.72 12.32
C GLU A 233 13.36 -2.32 11.35
N ASN A 234 13.62 -2.39 10.05
CA ASN A 234 12.74 -1.88 9.01
C ASN A 234 12.47 -0.35 9.12
N GLY A 235 13.46 0.43 9.56
CA GLY A 235 13.36 1.89 9.70
C GLY A 235 12.60 2.33 10.95
N ARG A 236 12.48 1.48 11.98
CA ARG A 236 11.65 1.73 13.17
C ARG A 236 12.46 2.18 14.41
N THR A 237 13.79 2.13 14.37
CA THR A 237 14.64 2.54 15.51
C THR A 237 14.76 4.05 15.71
N GLY A 238 14.28 4.86 14.78
CA GLY A 238 14.54 6.30 14.72
C GLY A 238 15.73 6.66 13.86
N GLU A 239 16.57 5.69 13.49
CA GLU A 239 17.64 5.87 12.51
C GLU A 239 17.08 5.73 11.08
N ARG A 240 17.66 6.47 10.14
CA ARG A 240 17.29 6.34 8.73
C ARG A 240 17.73 4.99 8.18
N VAL A 241 16.91 4.40 7.34
CA VAL A 241 17.28 3.22 6.55
C VAL A 241 18.44 3.59 5.63
N THR A 242 19.50 2.77 5.65
CA THR A 242 20.68 2.90 4.79
C THR A 242 20.87 1.68 3.87
N GLN A 243 20.15 0.60 4.13
CA GLN A 243 20.24 -0.65 3.37
C GLN A 243 18.89 -1.37 3.31
N ALA A 244 18.57 -1.92 2.14
CA ALA A 244 17.49 -2.89 1.95
C ALA A 244 18.10 -4.27 1.59
N ASN A 245 17.48 -5.36 2.04
CA ASN A 245 18.00 -6.73 1.92
C ASN A 245 17.46 -7.44 0.67
N ILE A 246 17.61 -6.81 -0.51
CA ILE A 246 17.02 -7.30 -1.78
C ILE A 246 17.66 -8.58 -2.27
N ASN A 247 18.93 -8.83 -1.96
CA ASN A 247 19.68 -10.03 -2.38
C ASN A 247 19.93 -11.01 -1.23
N SER A 248 19.06 -11.06 -0.22
CA SER A 248 19.13 -12.08 0.83
C SER A 248 18.98 -13.47 0.21
N ALA A 249 19.45 -14.50 0.91
CA ALA A 249 19.35 -15.88 0.44
C ALA A 249 17.90 -16.29 0.12
N LYS A 250 16.94 -15.87 0.95
CA LYS A 250 15.51 -16.13 0.75
C LYS A 250 14.94 -15.41 -0.47
N MET A 251 15.37 -14.19 -0.72
CA MET A 251 14.95 -13.44 -1.92
C MET A 251 15.49 -14.09 -3.20
N VAL A 252 16.76 -14.50 -3.19
CA VAL A 252 17.35 -15.24 -4.31
C VAL A 252 16.64 -16.58 -4.53
N GLU A 253 16.36 -17.36 -3.47
CA GLU A 253 15.58 -18.60 -3.52
C GLU A 253 14.19 -18.39 -4.14
N THR A 254 13.50 -17.32 -3.72
CA THR A 254 12.16 -16.98 -4.23
C THR A 254 12.19 -16.66 -5.72
N VAL A 255 13.14 -15.83 -6.16
CA VAL A 255 13.22 -15.42 -7.58
C VAL A 255 13.69 -16.58 -8.46
N GLN A 256 14.61 -17.43 -7.98
CA GLN A 256 15.02 -18.67 -8.67
C GLN A 256 13.83 -19.64 -8.83
N TRP A 257 13.04 -19.83 -7.77
CA TRP A 257 11.83 -20.63 -7.81
C TRP A 257 10.85 -20.09 -8.85
N TRP A 258 10.61 -18.79 -8.86
CA TRP A 258 9.65 -18.18 -9.78
C TRP A 258 10.11 -18.30 -11.24
N GLN A 259 11.38 -17.97 -11.52
CA GLN A 259 11.98 -18.18 -12.85
C GLN A 259 11.80 -19.62 -13.32
N LYS A 260 12.16 -20.60 -12.46
CA LYS A 260 12.03 -22.00 -12.82
C LYS A 260 10.58 -22.44 -13.05
N MET A 261 9.62 -21.88 -12.34
CA MET A 261 8.19 -22.13 -12.59
C MET A 261 7.77 -21.67 -14.00
N VAL A 262 8.29 -20.53 -14.44
CA VAL A 262 8.04 -19.98 -15.78
C VAL A 262 8.76 -20.82 -16.86
N ASP A 263 10.03 -21.13 -16.66
CA ASP A 263 10.85 -21.91 -17.60
C ASP A 263 10.28 -23.32 -17.82
N ASP A 264 9.73 -23.94 -16.80
CA ASP A 264 9.11 -25.26 -16.85
C ASP A 264 7.66 -25.23 -17.41
N GLY A 265 7.11 -24.05 -17.74
CA GLY A 265 5.72 -23.89 -18.24
C GLY A 265 4.66 -24.13 -17.16
N LEU A 266 5.03 -24.09 -15.88
CA LEU A 266 4.12 -24.25 -14.73
C LEU A 266 3.47 -22.92 -14.32
N ALA A 267 4.12 -21.81 -14.64
CA ALA A 267 3.63 -20.47 -14.37
C ALA A 267 3.67 -19.59 -15.63
N VAL A 268 2.76 -18.62 -15.68
CA VAL A 268 2.77 -17.54 -16.68
C VAL A 268 3.47 -16.31 -16.12
N ASN A 269 4.29 -15.66 -16.95
CA ASN A 269 4.77 -14.31 -16.70
C ASN A 269 3.72 -13.31 -17.20
N THR A 270 2.93 -12.73 -16.30
CA THR A 270 1.88 -11.75 -16.61
C THR A 270 2.40 -10.30 -16.66
N GLY A 271 3.70 -10.08 -16.45
CA GLY A 271 4.26 -8.73 -16.37
C GLY A 271 3.89 -8.01 -15.07
N ARG A 272 3.99 -6.67 -15.08
CA ARG A 272 3.83 -5.83 -13.86
C ARG A 272 2.41 -5.35 -13.62
N VAL A 273 1.53 -5.44 -14.61
CA VAL A 273 0.16 -4.97 -14.47
C VAL A 273 -0.62 -5.99 -13.64
N THR A 274 -0.94 -5.64 -12.40
CA THR A 274 -1.64 -6.56 -11.47
C THR A 274 -2.96 -7.06 -12.05
N LYS A 275 -3.65 -6.20 -12.81
CA LYS A 275 -4.89 -6.58 -13.49
C LYS A 275 -4.74 -7.76 -14.45
N ASP A 276 -3.61 -7.90 -15.14
CA ASP A 276 -3.39 -8.99 -16.09
C ASP A 276 -3.30 -10.34 -15.38
N ALA A 277 -2.61 -10.41 -14.23
CA ALA A 277 -2.59 -11.61 -13.39
C ALA A 277 -3.97 -11.93 -12.80
N GLN A 278 -4.70 -10.90 -12.36
CA GLN A 278 -6.06 -11.05 -11.85
C GLN A 278 -7.01 -11.58 -12.93
N ASP A 279 -6.92 -11.06 -14.15
CA ASP A 279 -7.79 -11.48 -15.26
C ASP A 279 -7.46 -12.92 -15.70
N ALA A 280 -6.20 -13.32 -15.75
CA ALA A 280 -5.79 -14.70 -16.03
C ALA A 280 -6.38 -15.68 -14.98
N PHE A 281 -6.38 -15.32 -13.69
CA PHE A 281 -7.00 -16.13 -12.64
C PHE A 281 -8.54 -16.16 -12.77
N LYS A 282 -9.19 -15.02 -12.97
CA LYS A 282 -10.65 -14.90 -13.17
C LYS A 282 -11.14 -15.67 -14.40
N ALA A 283 -10.29 -15.76 -15.42
CA ALA A 283 -10.56 -16.54 -16.63
C ALA A 283 -10.35 -18.06 -16.44
N GLY A 284 -9.72 -18.48 -15.34
CA GLY A 284 -9.34 -19.88 -15.10
C GLY A 284 -8.14 -20.34 -15.91
N GLU A 285 -7.33 -19.43 -16.46
CA GLU A 285 -6.09 -19.73 -17.15
C GLU A 285 -5.02 -20.19 -16.16
N THR A 286 -5.01 -19.59 -14.96
CA THR A 286 -4.15 -19.99 -13.83
C THR A 286 -4.99 -20.61 -12.73
N ALA A 287 -4.48 -21.65 -12.08
CA ALA A 287 -5.16 -22.32 -10.96
C ALA A 287 -4.85 -21.68 -9.62
N MET A 288 -3.73 -21.01 -9.47
CA MET A 288 -3.26 -20.34 -8.25
C MET A 288 -2.74 -18.95 -8.57
N THR A 289 -2.96 -18.01 -7.67
CA THR A 289 -2.38 -16.66 -7.74
C THR A 289 -2.10 -16.11 -6.34
N LEU A 290 -1.13 -15.19 -6.23
CA LEU A 290 -0.88 -14.39 -5.03
C LEU A 290 -1.43 -12.99 -5.25
N GLU A 291 -2.34 -12.57 -4.37
CA GLU A 291 -2.98 -11.27 -4.51
C GLU A 291 -3.51 -10.74 -3.18
N SER A 292 -3.75 -9.43 -3.12
CA SER A 292 -4.29 -8.71 -1.98
C SER A 292 -5.66 -9.23 -1.52
N THR A 293 -5.95 -9.16 -0.22
CA THR A 293 -7.30 -9.37 0.35
C THR A 293 -8.35 -8.43 -0.26
N GLY A 294 -7.94 -7.25 -0.74
CA GLY A 294 -8.81 -6.33 -1.48
C GLY A 294 -9.40 -6.90 -2.79
N GLN A 295 -8.96 -8.10 -3.21
CA GLN A 295 -9.51 -8.81 -4.37
C GLN A 295 -10.47 -9.95 -4.00
N VAL A 296 -10.69 -10.25 -2.70
CA VAL A 296 -11.59 -11.35 -2.28
C VAL A 296 -12.96 -11.20 -2.93
N LYS A 297 -13.55 -10.00 -2.86
CA LYS A 297 -14.86 -9.71 -3.47
C LYS A 297 -14.84 -9.91 -5.00
N GLY A 298 -13.83 -9.33 -5.65
CA GLY A 298 -13.69 -9.41 -7.12
C GLY A 298 -13.49 -10.83 -7.62
N PHE A 299 -12.68 -11.64 -6.93
CA PHE A 299 -12.45 -13.04 -7.27
C PHE A 299 -13.67 -13.91 -6.95
N SER A 300 -14.36 -13.69 -5.83
CA SER A 300 -15.60 -14.40 -5.49
C SER A 300 -16.67 -14.19 -6.57
N SER A 301 -16.90 -12.95 -6.96
CA SER A 301 -17.89 -12.63 -8.01
C SER A 301 -17.49 -13.20 -9.37
N ALA A 302 -16.19 -13.19 -9.72
CA ALA A 302 -15.72 -13.74 -10.99
C ALA A 302 -15.76 -15.27 -11.06
N ALA A 303 -15.62 -15.95 -9.92
CA ALA A 303 -15.66 -17.41 -9.80
C ALA A 303 -17.10 -17.97 -9.84
N GLU A 304 -18.09 -17.15 -9.48
CA GLU A 304 -19.50 -17.56 -9.41
C GLU A 304 -19.97 -18.22 -10.72
N GLY A 305 -20.49 -19.44 -10.61
CA GLY A 305 -20.93 -20.24 -11.76
C GLY A 305 -19.81 -20.82 -12.65
N LYS A 306 -18.54 -20.55 -12.35
CA LYS A 306 -17.40 -21.05 -13.13
C LYS A 306 -16.57 -22.08 -12.38
N PHE A 307 -16.15 -21.77 -11.15
CA PHE A 307 -15.36 -22.65 -10.31
C PHE A 307 -15.52 -22.31 -8.83
N GLU A 308 -15.19 -23.25 -7.96
CA GLU A 308 -15.13 -23.04 -6.53
C GLU A 308 -13.84 -22.34 -6.16
N LEU A 309 -13.93 -21.13 -5.58
CA LEU A 309 -12.78 -20.35 -5.13
C LEU A 309 -12.32 -20.81 -3.74
N GLY A 310 -11.01 -20.96 -3.57
CA GLY A 310 -10.32 -21.11 -2.31
C GLY A 310 -9.41 -19.92 -2.00
N ALA A 311 -9.18 -19.66 -0.72
CA ALA A 311 -8.16 -18.74 -0.25
C ALA A 311 -7.39 -19.38 0.91
N ALA A 312 -6.11 -19.06 1.03
CA ALA A 312 -5.23 -19.53 2.09
C ALA A 312 -4.25 -18.42 2.49
N ALA A 313 -3.60 -18.61 3.66
CA ALA A 313 -2.53 -17.72 4.08
C ALA A 313 -1.43 -17.61 3.02
N TYR A 314 -0.73 -16.48 3.01
CA TYR A 314 0.40 -16.27 2.12
C TYR A 314 1.50 -17.32 2.39
N PRO A 315 2.06 -17.95 1.35
CA PRO A 315 3.03 -19.02 1.52
C PRO A 315 4.37 -18.49 2.05
N VAL A 316 5.06 -19.32 2.83
CA VAL A 316 6.46 -19.07 3.19
C VAL A 316 7.41 -19.54 2.08
N VAL A 317 8.65 -19.04 2.06
CA VAL A 317 9.63 -19.44 1.07
C VAL A 317 9.96 -20.92 1.20
N SER A 318 10.29 -21.37 2.42
CA SER A 318 10.63 -22.78 2.70
C SER A 318 10.30 -23.15 4.15
N GLY A 319 10.07 -24.44 4.39
CA GLY A 319 9.71 -24.97 5.71
C GLY A 319 8.26 -24.65 6.12
N THR A 320 8.08 -24.27 7.36
CA THR A 320 6.81 -23.85 7.95
C THR A 320 6.92 -22.41 8.46
N GLU A 321 5.79 -21.73 8.53
CA GLU A 321 5.72 -20.39 9.10
C GLU A 321 6.26 -20.38 10.54
N ALA A 322 7.14 -19.43 10.86
CA ALA A 322 7.62 -19.26 12.22
C ALA A 322 6.50 -18.72 13.10
N THR A 323 6.51 -19.08 14.39
CA THR A 323 5.53 -18.56 15.35
C THR A 323 5.59 -17.04 15.40
N GLY A 324 4.44 -16.39 15.24
CA GLY A 324 4.30 -14.93 15.23
C GLY A 324 4.71 -14.25 13.93
N ALA A 325 5.33 -14.97 12.98
CA ALA A 325 5.58 -14.45 11.65
C ALA A 325 4.27 -14.33 10.86
N GLY A 326 4.29 -13.54 9.82
CA GLY A 326 3.14 -13.35 8.95
C GLY A 326 3.39 -12.21 7.96
N PRO A 327 2.45 -11.93 7.07
CA PRO A 327 2.60 -10.86 6.10
C PRO A 327 2.56 -9.49 6.78
N SER A 328 3.35 -8.55 6.28
CA SER A 328 3.23 -7.15 6.65
C SER A 328 2.00 -6.53 5.99
N VAL A 329 1.42 -5.54 6.66
CA VAL A 329 0.27 -4.80 6.13
C VAL A 329 0.67 -4.04 4.88
N GLY A 330 -0.20 -4.07 3.88
CA GLY A 330 -0.16 -3.20 2.70
C GLY A 330 -1.44 -2.37 2.59
N GLY A 331 -1.60 -1.71 1.45
CA GLY A 331 -2.73 -0.84 1.19
C GLY A 331 -2.39 0.62 1.36
N ALA A 332 -3.30 1.43 1.92
CA ALA A 332 -3.09 2.86 2.02
C ALA A 332 -3.75 3.50 3.24
N SER A 333 -3.28 4.70 3.55
CA SER A 333 -3.77 5.52 4.65
C SER A 333 -4.11 6.94 4.19
N LEU A 334 -4.88 7.63 5.00
CA LEU A 334 -5.35 9.00 4.80
C LEU A 334 -4.41 9.99 5.47
N TRP A 335 -4.11 11.07 4.77
CA TRP A 335 -3.23 12.14 5.19
C TRP A 335 -3.94 13.49 5.05
N ILE A 336 -3.77 14.38 5.99
CA ILE A 336 -4.32 15.75 5.94
C ILE A 336 -3.17 16.71 5.70
N SER A 337 -3.28 17.52 4.65
CA SER A 337 -2.29 18.55 4.34
C SER A 337 -2.41 19.73 5.32
N GLY A 338 -1.26 20.31 5.69
CA GLY A 338 -1.18 21.47 6.55
C GLY A 338 -1.01 22.78 5.78
N PRO A 339 0.13 22.96 5.07
CA PRO A 339 0.42 24.18 4.34
C PRO A 339 -0.59 24.48 3.23
N GLY A 340 -0.99 25.76 3.11
CA GLY A 340 -1.91 26.20 2.07
C GLY A 340 -3.39 25.91 2.33
N HIS A 341 -3.71 25.23 3.44
CA HIS A 341 -5.09 24.90 3.83
C HIS A 341 -5.54 25.66 5.06
N THR A 342 -6.80 26.07 5.07
CA THR A 342 -7.43 26.77 6.19
C THR A 342 -7.67 25.83 7.38
N GLU A 343 -7.83 26.40 8.56
CA GLU A 343 -8.16 25.62 9.76
C GLU A 343 -9.49 24.86 9.59
N ALA A 344 -10.47 25.46 8.90
CA ALA A 344 -11.75 24.82 8.60
C ALA A 344 -11.61 23.63 7.65
N GLU A 345 -10.78 23.74 6.59
CA GLU A 345 -10.52 22.61 5.69
C GLU A 345 -9.84 21.43 6.38
N LYS A 346 -8.86 21.71 7.25
CA LYS A 346 -8.19 20.68 8.05
C LYS A 346 -9.16 19.99 9.02
N GLU A 347 -10.03 20.77 9.68
CA GLU A 347 -11.05 20.22 10.57
C GLU A 347 -12.08 19.39 9.81
N ALA A 348 -12.55 19.87 8.66
CA ALA A 348 -13.48 19.15 7.81
C ALA A 348 -12.89 17.81 7.34
N ALA A 349 -11.61 17.78 6.94
CA ALA A 349 -10.89 16.57 6.57
C ALA A 349 -10.76 15.59 7.75
N TRP A 350 -10.55 16.10 8.97
CA TRP A 350 -10.53 15.26 10.17
C TRP A 350 -11.92 14.68 10.50
N GLN A 351 -13.00 15.45 10.35
CA GLN A 351 -14.35 14.93 10.56
C GLN A 351 -14.69 13.82 9.55
N PHE A 352 -14.31 14.00 8.28
CA PHE A 352 -14.46 12.95 7.27
C PHE A 352 -13.59 11.73 7.59
N THR A 353 -12.36 11.92 8.06
CA THR A 353 -11.50 10.82 8.51
C THR A 353 -12.18 10.01 9.63
N LYS A 354 -12.71 10.69 10.65
CA LYS A 354 -13.44 10.01 11.74
C LYS A 354 -14.66 9.24 11.24
N PHE A 355 -15.41 9.80 10.31
CA PHE A 355 -16.55 9.12 9.70
C PHE A 355 -16.12 7.84 8.98
N LEU A 356 -15.05 7.89 8.17
CA LEU A 356 -14.57 6.72 7.42
C LEU A 356 -14.14 5.55 8.31
N ILE A 357 -13.70 5.82 9.54
CA ILE A 357 -13.26 4.76 10.47
C ILE A 357 -14.29 4.42 11.56
N GLN A 358 -15.51 4.90 11.44
CA GLN A 358 -16.61 4.44 12.30
C GLN A 358 -16.92 2.96 12.03
N PRO A 359 -17.42 2.21 13.04
CA PRO A 359 -17.68 0.77 12.86
C PRO A 359 -18.59 0.45 11.67
N ASP A 360 -19.68 1.18 11.48
CA ASP A 360 -20.64 1.00 10.38
C ASP A 360 -20.03 1.32 9.00
N SER A 361 -19.26 2.42 8.90
CA SER A 361 -18.53 2.77 7.68
C SER A 361 -17.48 1.70 7.33
N GLN A 362 -16.78 1.17 8.33
CA GLN A 362 -15.79 0.13 8.14
C GLN A 362 -16.41 -1.24 7.85
N ALA A 363 -17.56 -1.58 8.43
CA ALA A 363 -18.31 -2.78 8.09
C ALA A 363 -18.81 -2.72 6.62
N PHE A 364 -19.34 -1.56 6.20
CA PHE A 364 -19.69 -1.34 4.80
C PHE A 364 -18.46 -1.49 3.90
N TRP A 365 -17.36 -0.81 4.21
CA TRP A 365 -16.12 -0.86 3.44
C TRP A 365 -15.60 -2.29 3.29
N HIS A 366 -15.49 -3.03 4.39
CA HIS A 366 -15.05 -4.41 4.41
C HIS A 366 -15.90 -5.31 3.51
N THR A 367 -17.22 -5.28 3.69
CA THR A 367 -18.15 -6.16 2.96
C THR A 367 -18.25 -5.84 1.46
N GLN A 368 -17.96 -4.59 1.06
CA GLN A 368 -17.99 -4.18 -0.35
C GLN A 368 -16.66 -4.38 -1.09
N THR A 369 -15.53 -4.45 -0.37
CA THR A 369 -14.21 -4.46 -1.00
C THR A 369 -13.39 -5.72 -0.70
N GLY A 370 -13.42 -6.21 0.54
CA GLY A 370 -12.55 -7.27 1.06
C GLY A 370 -11.31 -6.73 1.79
N TYR A 371 -11.10 -5.42 1.83
CA TYR A 371 -10.11 -4.83 2.73
C TYR A 371 -10.45 -5.11 4.18
N PHE A 372 -9.45 -5.14 5.07
CA PHE A 372 -9.72 -5.28 6.50
C PHE A 372 -10.50 -4.08 7.03
N PRO A 373 -11.43 -4.32 7.97
CA PRO A 373 -11.97 -3.23 8.75
C PRO A 373 -10.87 -2.73 9.69
N VAL A 374 -10.42 -1.49 9.51
CA VAL A 374 -9.35 -0.93 10.34
C VAL A 374 -9.81 -0.70 11.78
N ASN A 375 -11.10 -0.42 11.99
CA ASN A 375 -11.73 -0.37 13.30
C ASN A 375 -12.21 -1.77 13.69
N THR A 376 -11.63 -2.34 14.75
CA THR A 376 -11.94 -3.70 15.19
C THR A 376 -13.40 -3.91 15.56
N LYS A 377 -14.11 -2.86 15.97
CA LYS A 377 -15.54 -2.92 16.33
C LYS A 377 -16.46 -3.14 15.12
N ALA A 378 -15.97 -2.91 13.91
CA ALA A 378 -16.74 -3.18 12.69
C ALA A 378 -17.14 -4.65 12.54
N LEU A 379 -16.28 -5.57 13.00
CA LEU A 379 -16.57 -7.02 13.02
C LEU A 379 -17.72 -7.38 13.96
N ASP A 380 -18.10 -6.48 14.86
CA ASP A 380 -19.25 -6.67 15.77
C ASP A 380 -20.57 -6.19 15.18
N GLU A 381 -20.53 -5.42 14.09
CA GLU A 381 -21.72 -4.95 13.39
C GLU A 381 -22.56 -6.13 12.85
N PRO A 382 -23.89 -6.13 13.03
CA PRO A 382 -24.74 -7.23 12.59
C PRO A 382 -24.60 -7.55 11.10
N ALA A 383 -24.46 -6.52 10.27
CA ALA A 383 -24.32 -6.67 8.82
C ALA A 383 -23.00 -7.38 8.46
N ASP A 384 -21.91 -7.09 9.16
CA ASP A 384 -20.61 -7.71 8.92
C ASP A 384 -20.60 -9.16 9.39
N LYS A 385 -21.13 -9.45 10.58
CA LYS A 385 -21.31 -10.82 11.10
C LYS A 385 -22.11 -11.69 10.14
N GLU A 386 -23.25 -11.20 9.64
CA GLU A 386 -24.06 -11.91 8.66
C GLU A 386 -23.30 -12.15 7.36
N TYR A 387 -22.55 -11.13 6.90
CA TYR A 387 -21.76 -11.22 5.69
C TYR A 387 -20.65 -12.27 5.80
N LEU A 388 -19.87 -12.24 6.88
CA LEU A 388 -18.79 -13.21 7.14
C LEU A 388 -19.31 -14.65 7.24
N ALA A 389 -20.46 -14.87 7.88
CA ALA A 389 -21.09 -16.19 7.96
C ALA A 389 -21.44 -16.76 6.58
N LYS A 390 -21.77 -15.91 5.62
CA LYS A 390 -22.09 -16.29 4.23
C LYS A 390 -20.87 -16.32 3.29
N ASN A 391 -19.77 -15.64 3.68
CA ASN A 391 -18.59 -15.45 2.86
C ASN A 391 -17.30 -15.85 3.62
N PRO A 392 -17.08 -17.15 3.90
CA PRO A 392 -15.99 -17.62 4.78
C PRO A 392 -14.59 -17.29 4.25
N LEU A 393 -14.40 -16.96 2.97
CA LEU A 393 -13.11 -16.57 2.42
C LEU A 393 -12.59 -15.24 3.03
N PHE A 394 -13.48 -14.35 3.45
CA PHE A 394 -13.09 -13.12 4.16
C PHE A 394 -12.53 -13.43 5.55
N GLN A 395 -12.99 -14.49 6.20
CA GLN A 395 -12.45 -14.92 7.49
C GLN A 395 -10.99 -15.36 7.38
N VAL A 396 -10.58 -15.99 6.27
CA VAL A 396 -9.18 -16.37 6.01
C VAL A 396 -8.25 -15.16 6.08
N ALA A 397 -8.68 -14.03 5.52
CA ALA A 397 -7.95 -12.78 5.56
C ALA A 397 -7.78 -12.26 7.00
N ILE A 398 -8.89 -12.21 7.76
CA ILE A 398 -8.91 -11.75 9.16
C ILE A 398 -8.03 -12.63 10.02
N ASP A 399 -8.10 -13.97 9.86
CA ASP A 399 -7.30 -14.93 10.60
C ASP A 399 -5.81 -14.79 10.30
N SER A 400 -5.45 -14.54 9.04
CA SER A 400 -4.06 -14.32 8.63
C SER A 400 -3.45 -13.11 9.35
N LEU A 401 -4.16 -11.98 9.37
CA LEU A 401 -3.70 -10.78 10.06
C LEU A 401 -3.66 -10.97 11.58
N SER A 402 -4.69 -11.62 12.16
CA SER A 402 -4.82 -11.77 13.62
C SER A 402 -3.74 -12.68 14.23
N ARG A 403 -3.21 -13.64 13.45
CA ARG A 403 -2.12 -14.52 13.88
C ARG A 403 -0.73 -13.87 13.81
N THR A 404 -0.60 -12.83 13.01
CA THR A 404 0.68 -12.11 12.84
C THR A 404 0.96 -11.27 14.08
N GLU A 405 2.10 -11.49 14.73
CA GLU A 405 2.54 -10.66 15.85
C GLU A 405 3.10 -9.34 15.36
N VAL A 406 2.83 -8.27 16.09
CA VAL A 406 3.39 -6.95 15.79
C VAL A 406 4.86 -6.93 16.17
N GLY A 407 5.72 -6.80 15.19
CA GLY A 407 7.17 -6.76 15.37
C GLY A 407 7.87 -6.11 14.19
N SER A 408 9.17 -5.86 14.31
CA SER A 408 9.93 -5.18 13.26
C SER A 408 9.89 -5.90 11.90
N THR A 409 9.81 -7.23 11.88
CA THR A 409 9.71 -8.02 10.64
C THR A 409 8.33 -7.94 9.98
N THR A 410 7.26 -7.75 10.78
CA THR A 410 5.87 -7.82 10.32
C THR A 410 5.22 -6.44 10.11
N THR A 411 5.88 -5.36 10.55
CA THR A 411 5.39 -3.98 10.36
C THR A 411 5.88 -3.32 9.07
N GLY A 412 6.63 -4.05 8.22
CA GLY A 412 7.12 -3.55 6.93
C GLY A 412 8.21 -2.48 7.03
N CYS A 413 8.91 -2.24 5.93
CA CYS A 413 9.98 -1.25 5.85
C CYS A 413 9.42 0.17 5.67
N VAL A 414 9.92 1.11 6.47
CA VAL A 414 9.62 2.54 6.38
C VAL A 414 10.89 3.30 5.99
N ALA A 415 11.05 3.54 4.69
CA ALA A 415 12.14 4.33 4.11
C ALA A 415 11.57 5.30 3.08
N GLY A 416 12.13 6.51 3.01
CA GLY A 416 11.59 7.52 2.10
C GLY A 416 11.80 7.20 0.61
N SER A 417 12.77 6.33 0.31
CA SER A 417 13.04 5.81 -1.04
C SER A 417 12.28 4.49 -1.34
N MET A 418 11.34 4.04 -0.50
CA MET A 418 10.62 2.78 -0.73
C MET A 418 9.97 2.65 -2.12
N PRO A 419 9.35 3.69 -2.71
CA PRO A 419 8.83 3.57 -4.08
C PRO A 419 9.91 3.19 -5.10
N GLN A 420 11.12 3.77 -4.98
CA GLN A 420 12.26 3.43 -5.84
C GLN A 420 12.80 2.03 -5.55
N ILE A 421 12.83 1.62 -4.27
CA ILE A 421 13.25 0.28 -3.85
C ILE A 421 12.30 -0.77 -4.45
N ARG A 422 11.00 -0.61 -4.29
CA ARG A 422 9.97 -1.52 -4.84
C ARG A 422 10.08 -1.65 -6.35
N LYS A 423 10.18 -0.52 -7.07
CA LYS A 423 10.37 -0.51 -8.52
C LYS A 423 11.65 -1.21 -8.95
N ALA A 424 12.77 -0.95 -8.29
CA ALA A 424 14.05 -1.61 -8.62
C ALA A 424 13.99 -3.11 -8.36
N THR A 425 13.27 -3.56 -7.31
CA THR A 425 13.04 -4.97 -7.01
C THR A 425 12.24 -5.64 -8.14
N GLU A 426 11.20 -4.97 -8.64
CA GLU A 426 10.44 -5.41 -9.82
C GLU A 426 11.32 -5.53 -11.08
N ASP A 427 12.23 -4.56 -11.30
CA ASP A 427 13.20 -4.61 -12.41
C ASP A 427 14.12 -5.85 -12.30
N GLY A 428 14.50 -6.24 -11.09
CA GLY A 428 15.30 -7.42 -10.81
C GLY A 428 14.54 -8.72 -11.11
N LEU A 429 13.31 -8.82 -10.63
CA LEU A 429 12.43 -9.97 -10.86
C LEU A 429 12.13 -10.12 -12.36
N GLU A 430 11.74 -9.04 -13.03
CA GLU A 430 11.46 -9.08 -14.47
C GLU A 430 12.66 -9.58 -15.28
N ARG A 431 13.88 -9.07 -14.99
CA ARG A 431 15.11 -9.56 -15.64
C ARG A 431 15.32 -11.06 -15.42
N ALA A 432 15.07 -11.55 -14.23
CA ALA A 432 15.15 -12.97 -13.94
C ALA A 432 14.13 -13.76 -14.78
N LEU A 433 12.86 -13.33 -14.80
CA LEU A 433 11.78 -14.02 -15.52
C LEU A 433 11.96 -14.02 -17.06
N ILE A 434 12.85 -13.19 -17.60
CA ILE A 434 13.25 -13.21 -19.02
C ILE A 434 14.62 -13.88 -19.25
N GLY A 435 15.05 -14.73 -18.31
CA GLY A 435 16.21 -15.63 -18.47
C GLY A 435 17.55 -15.08 -17.99
N LYS A 436 17.60 -13.99 -17.20
CA LYS A 436 18.83 -13.55 -16.55
C LYS A 436 19.03 -14.30 -15.23
N ASP A 437 20.28 -14.45 -14.82
CA ASP A 437 20.59 -15.08 -13.53
C ASP A 437 19.96 -14.31 -12.37
N PRO A 438 19.14 -14.95 -11.53
CA PRO A 438 18.43 -14.29 -10.43
C PRO A 438 19.35 -13.65 -9.40
N ALA A 439 20.44 -14.34 -9.00
CA ALA A 439 21.36 -13.83 -8.00
C ALA A 439 22.11 -12.59 -8.52
N GLN A 440 22.56 -12.60 -9.78
CA GLN A 440 23.19 -11.44 -10.41
C GLN A 440 22.18 -10.28 -10.60
N SER A 441 20.94 -10.60 -10.98
CA SER A 441 19.87 -9.62 -11.13
C SER A 441 19.59 -8.88 -9.82
N LEU A 442 19.42 -9.62 -8.71
CA LEU A 442 19.19 -9.04 -7.40
C LEU A 442 20.42 -8.33 -6.82
N ALA A 443 21.62 -8.84 -7.05
CA ALA A 443 22.86 -8.16 -6.65
C ALA A 443 23.03 -6.80 -7.36
N GLN A 444 22.60 -6.68 -8.62
CA GLN A 444 22.59 -5.40 -9.32
C GLN A 444 21.52 -4.45 -8.75
N VAL A 445 20.33 -4.99 -8.43
CA VAL A 445 19.26 -4.22 -7.75
C VAL A 445 19.76 -3.69 -6.41
N GLN A 446 20.40 -4.53 -5.59
CA GLN A 446 20.98 -4.14 -4.30
C GLN A 446 21.89 -2.92 -4.41
N LYS A 447 22.74 -2.87 -5.44
CA LYS A 447 23.63 -1.73 -5.70
C LYS A 447 22.86 -0.46 -6.06
N ASN A 448 21.87 -0.59 -6.95
CA ASN A 448 21.06 0.54 -7.40
C ASN A 448 20.23 1.12 -6.24
N VAL A 449 19.66 0.23 -5.43
CA VAL A 449 18.88 0.60 -4.24
C VAL A 449 19.72 1.33 -3.20
N ALA A 450 20.96 0.87 -2.94
CA ALA A 450 21.87 1.56 -2.03
C ALA A 450 22.11 3.04 -2.45
N VAL A 451 22.29 3.28 -3.77
CA VAL A 451 22.43 4.64 -4.30
C VAL A 451 21.13 5.45 -4.13
N SER A 452 19.96 4.84 -4.39
CA SER A 452 18.67 5.51 -4.22
C SER A 452 18.40 5.91 -2.78
N ILE A 453 18.75 5.05 -1.83
CA ILE A 453 18.62 5.32 -0.38
C ILE A 453 19.53 6.47 0.01
N ALA A 454 20.83 6.43 -0.38
CA ALA A 454 21.79 7.48 -0.07
C ALA A 454 21.32 8.84 -0.62
N ASN A 455 20.98 8.91 -1.91
CA ASN A 455 20.50 10.13 -2.55
C ASN A 455 19.24 10.70 -1.87
N TYR A 456 18.31 9.82 -1.46
CA TYR A 456 17.13 10.27 -0.73
C TYR A 456 17.51 10.86 0.63
N ASN A 457 18.31 10.15 1.41
CA ASN A 457 18.73 10.59 2.74
C ASN A 457 19.48 11.93 2.67
N ASP A 458 20.38 12.11 1.70
CA ASP A 458 21.10 13.36 1.47
C ASP A 458 20.17 14.53 1.09
N SER A 459 19.01 14.23 0.47
CA SER A 459 18.04 15.25 0.04
C SER A 459 17.14 15.78 1.16
N VAL A 460 17.04 15.05 2.26
CA VAL A 460 16.14 15.38 3.38
C VAL A 460 16.88 15.70 4.69
N GLY A 461 18.21 15.71 4.67
CA GLY A 461 19.10 16.16 5.74
C GLY A 461 19.54 15.05 6.66
#